data_aec408849418a269623679856c7d9c4e
#
_entry.id   aec408849418a269623679856c7d9c4e
#
_cell.length_a   1.000
_cell.length_b   1.000
_cell.length_c   1.000
_cell.angle_alpha   90.00
_cell.angle_beta   90.00
_cell.angle_gamma   90.00
#
_symmetry.space_group_name_H-M   'P 1'
#
loop_
_entity.id
_entity.type
_entity.pdbx_description
1 polymer ?
#
loop_
_entity_poly.entity_id
_entity_poly.type
_entity_poly.pdbx_seq_one_letter_code
_entity_poly.pdbx_strand_id
1 'polypeptide(L)'
;KVFWGLDSALAYKRHFPAINWLNSYSLYLDDMEKWFNGNVAEDWMEGRQKMMTLLQEEAELEEIVKMVGMDALSPTDRLKMEAARSIREDFLHQNSFHEVDTYTSLKKQHMMMRLVNAFYERSVAALGEGASLRKLISMPVREQIGRFKYVKEEALNEEFVKVDEE
;
A
#
# COMPACT_ATOMS: atom_id res chain seq x y z
N LYS A 1 12.49 -1.84 -21.41
CA LYS A 1 11.08 -1.63 -21.81
C LYS A 1 10.24 -1.47 -20.56
N VAL A 2 9.38 -0.45 -20.54
CA VAL A 2 8.36 -0.22 -19.51
C VAL A 2 7.00 -0.30 -20.18
N PHE A 3 6.05 -0.96 -19.54
CA PHE A 3 4.66 -1.05 -19.99
C PHE A 3 3.73 -0.57 -18.87
N TRP A 4 2.84 0.35 -19.19
CA TRP A 4 1.77 0.82 -18.32
C TRP A 4 0.43 0.35 -18.89
N GLY A 5 -0.21 -0.56 -18.18
CA GLY A 5 -1.53 -1.07 -18.51
C GLY A 5 -2.61 -0.09 -18.03
N LEU A 6 -3.23 0.64 -18.96
CA LEU A 6 -4.39 1.48 -18.63
C LEU A 6 -5.61 0.60 -18.33
N ASP A 7 -6.37 0.97 -17.30
CA ASP A 7 -7.52 0.21 -16.83
C ASP A 7 -8.76 1.11 -16.75
N SER A 8 -9.73 0.83 -17.62
CA SER A 8 -10.98 1.58 -17.65
C SER A 8 -11.82 1.40 -16.37
N ALA A 9 -11.75 0.23 -15.71
CA ALA A 9 -12.47 0.01 -14.47
C ALA A 9 -11.93 0.89 -13.34
N LEU A 10 -10.61 1.10 -13.28
CA LEU A 10 -9.99 2.06 -12.34
C LEU A 10 -10.42 3.49 -12.66
N ALA A 11 -10.45 3.87 -13.94
CA ALA A 11 -10.91 5.19 -14.38
C ALA A 11 -12.38 5.44 -13.99
N TYR A 12 -13.28 4.49 -14.21
CA TYR A 12 -14.67 4.58 -13.78
C TYR A 12 -14.84 4.71 -12.26
N LYS A 13 -13.97 4.06 -11.47
CA LYS A 13 -13.91 4.21 -10.01
C LYS A 13 -13.26 5.52 -9.56
N ARG A 14 -12.84 6.37 -10.50
CA ARG A 14 -12.10 7.62 -10.24
C ARG A 14 -10.78 7.38 -9.49
N HIS A 15 -10.17 6.23 -9.70
CA HIS A 15 -8.82 5.94 -9.20
C HIS A 15 -7.79 6.59 -10.12
N PHE A 16 -7.01 7.53 -9.63
CA PHE A 16 -5.95 8.19 -10.38
C PHE A 16 -4.57 7.85 -9.78
N PRO A 17 -3.57 7.55 -10.61
CA PRO A 17 -3.67 7.25 -12.05
C PRO A 17 -4.38 5.91 -12.31
N ALA A 18 -5.11 5.80 -13.42
CA ALA A 18 -5.85 4.60 -13.82
C ALA A 18 -4.92 3.55 -14.48
N ILE A 19 -3.84 3.20 -13.79
CA ILE A 19 -2.82 2.27 -14.24
C ILE A 19 -2.97 0.97 -13.43
N ASN A 20 -3.17 -0.14 -14.14
CA ASN A 20 -3.30 -1.44 -13.53
C ASN A 20 -1.93 -1.93 -13.05
N TRP A 21 -1.79 -2.12 -11.74
CA TRP A 21 -0.54 -2.51 -11.09
C TRP A 21 -0.14 -3.97 -11.32
N LEU A 22 -1.08 -4.86 -11.62
CA LEU A 22 -0.80 -6.28 -11.92
C LEU A 22 -0.33 -6.50 -13.36
N ASN A 23 -0.82 -5.68 -14.29
CA ASN A 23 -0.50 -5.79 -15.72
C ASN A 23 0.66 -4.88 -16.14
N SER A 24 1.06 -3.93 -15.30
CA SER A 24 2.14 -3.00 -15.56
C SER A 24 3.48 -3.59 -15.12
N TYR A 25 4.53 -3.37 -15.91
CA TYR A 25 5.86 -3.89 -15.60
C TYR A 25 6.98 -3.00 -16.13
N SER A 26 8.15 -3.15 -15.53
CA SER A 26 9.42 -2.58 -16.01
C SER A 26 10.47 -3.68 -16.08
N LEU A 27 11.20 -3.75 -17.20
CA LEU A 27 12.35 -4.64 -17.36
C LEU A 27 13.63 -4.07 -16.74
N TYR A 28 13.57 -2.88 -16.14
CA TYR A 28 14.72 -2.20 -15.55
C TYR A 28 14.77 -2.29 -14.02
N LEU A 29 13.91 -3.08 -13.39
CA LEU A 29 13.83 -3.14 -11.93
C LEU A 29 15.15 -3.58 -11.29
N ASP A 30 15.77 -4.65 -11.82
CA ASP A 30 17.02 -5.17 -11.32
C ASP A 30 18.18 -4.17 -11.51
N ASP A 31 18.19 -3.49 -12.65
CA ASP A 31 19.20 -2.44 -12.94
C ASP A 31 19.03 -1.22 -12.02
N MET A 32 17.79 -0.91 -11.64
CA MET A 32 17.45 0.23 -10.78
C MET A 32 17.61 -0.05 -9.29
N GLU A 33 17.70 -1.29 -8.87
CA GLU A 33 17.83 -1.67 -7.45
C GLU A 33 18.97 -0.95 -6.76
N LYS A 34 20.17 -0.99 -7.36
CA LYS A 34 21.36 -0.31 -6.81
C LYS A 34 21.16 1.19 -6.68
N TRP A 35 20.45 1.77 -7.64
CA TRP A 35 20.15 3.20 -7.61
C TRP A 35 19.19 3.54 -6.46
N PHE A 36 18.09 2.79 -6.31
CA PHE A 36 17.13 2.99 -5.22
C PHE A 36 17.76 2.78 -3.85
N ASN A 37 18.56 1.71 -3.70
CA ASN A 37 19.25 1.42 -2.45
C ASN A 37 20.24 2.51 -2.05
N GLY A 38 20.93 3.13 -3.02
CA GLY A 38 21.88 4.20 -2.75
C GLY A 38 21.29 5.61 -2.63
N ASN A 39 20.10 5.86 -3.20
CA ASN A 39 19.55 7.22 -3.31
C ASN A 39 18.20 7.41 -2.57
N VAL A 40 17.51 6.33 -2.23
CA VAL A 40 16.21 6.40 -1.54
C VAL A 40 16.26 5.66 -0.21
N ALA A 41 16.33 4.32 -0.24
CA ALA A 41 16.41 3.48 0.95
C ALA A 41 16.83 2.04 0.59
N GLU A 42 17.57 1.39 1.46
CA GLU A 42 18.08 0.03 1.23
C GLU A 42 16.96 -1.03 1.15
N ASP A 43 15.83 -0.79 1.79
CA ASP A 43 14.66 -1.67 1.83
C ASP A 43 13.59 -1.32 0.78
N TRP A 44 13.86 -0.41 -0.17
CA TRP A 44 12.89 0.01 -1.18
C TRP A 44 12.34 -1.14 -2.00
N MET A 45 13.22 -1.97 -2.55
CA MET A 45 12.81 -3.08 -3.43
C MET A 45 12.07 -4.17 -2.66
N GLU A 46 12.49 -4.46 -1.42
CA GLU A 46 11.81 -5.40 -0.54
C GLU A 46 10.40 -4.90 -0.19
N GLY A 47 10.26 -3.65 0.22
CA GLY A 47 8.98 -3.05 0.55
C GLY A 47 8.02 -3.04 -0.63
N ARG A 48 8.52 -2.70 -1.83
CA ARG A 48 7.77 -2.79 -3.08
C ARG A 48 7.30 -4.23 -3.36
N GLN A 49 8.17 -5.21 -3.20
CA GLN A 49 7.83 -6.61 -3.45
C GLN A 49 6.74 -7.11 -2.51
N LYS A 50 6.80 -6.75 -1.23
CA LYS A 50 5.75 -7.05 -0.24
C LYS A 50 4.39 -6.51 -0.68
N MET A 51 4.32 -5.24 -1.09
CA MET A 51 3.08 -4.65 -1.60
C MET A 51 2.56 -5.36 -2.85
N MET A 52 3.43 -5.68 -3.80
CA MET A 52 3.03 -6.39 -5.03
C MET A 52 2.49 -7.79 -4.72
N THR A 53 3.09 -8.51 -3.77
CA THR A 53 2.60 -9.80 -3.33
C THR A 53 1.19 -9.69 -2.73
N LEU A 54 0.96 -8.71 -1.85
CA LEU A 54 -0.37 -8.47 -1.27
C LEU A 54 -1.43 -8.15 -2.32
N LEU A 55 -1.09 -7.36 -3.33
CA LEU A 55 -2.02 -7.02 -4.43
C LEU A 55 -2.32 -8.25 -5.32
N GLN A 56 -1.37 -9.15 -5.53
CA GLN A 56 -1.58 -10.40 -6.25
C GLN A 56 -2.48 -11.35 -5.44
N GLU A 57 -2.19 -11.53 -4.15
CA GLU A 57 -3.01 -12.34 -3.26
C GLU A 57 -4.44 -11.80 -3.13
N GLU A 58 -4.61 -10.46 -3.08
CA GLU A 58 -5.94 -9.83 -3.10
C GLU A 58 -6.74 -10.24 -4.34
N ALA A 59 -6.13 -10.21 -5.53
CA ALA A 59 -6.81 -10.58 -6.76
C ALA A 59 -7.30 -12.04 -6.74
N GLU A 60 -6.51 -12.95 -6.18
CA GLU A 60 -6.90 -14.35 -5.99
C GLU A 60 -8.05 -14.49 -4.97
N LEU A 61 -7.96 -13.78 -3.86
CA LEU A 61 -9.00 -13.78 -2.81
C LEU A 61 -10.30 -13.15 -3.30
N GLU A 62 -10.25 -12.12 -4.15
CA GLU A 62 -11.45 -11.53 -4.76
C GLU A 62 -12.26 -12.53 -5.58
N GLU A 63 -11.60 -13.45 -6.30
CA GLU A 63 -12.30 -14.51 -7.03
C GLU A 63 -13.02 -15.48 -6.08
N ILE A 64 -12.40 -15.82 -4.94
CA ILE A 64 -13.03 -16.63 -3.90
C ILE A 64 -14.24 -15.89 -3.31
N VAL A 65 -14.07 -14.61 -2.98
CA VAL A 65 -15.16 -13.77 -2.41
C VAL A 65 -16.36 -13.67 -3.36
N LYS A 66 -16.13 -13.56 -4.67
CA LYS A 66 -17.21 -13.55 -5.66
C LYS A 66 -18.04 -14.84 -5.65
N MET A 67 -17.41 -15.98 -5.38
CA MET A 67 -18.08 -17.28 -5.37
C MET A 67 -18.79 -17.60 -4.06
N VAL A 68 -18.17 -17.32 -2.92
CA VAL A 68 -18.63 -17.82 -1.60
C VAL A 68 -18.85 -16.72 -0.57
N GLY A 69 -18.53 -15.48 -0.89
CA GLY A 69 -18.68 -14.32 -0.01
C GLY A 69 -17.50 -14.07 0.92
N MET A 70 -17.42 -12.86 1.46
CA MET A 70 -16.35 -12.40 2.35
C MET A 70 -16.28 -13.21 3.66
N ASP A 71 -17.40 -13.72 4.13
CA ASP A 71 -17.48 -14.46 5.41
C ASP A 71 -16.79 -15.82 5.36
N ALA A 72 -16.52 -16.35 4.16
CA ALA A 72 -15.79 -17.59 3.98
C ALA A 72 -14.27 -17.42 4.18
N LEU A 73 -13.75 -16.18 4.14
CA LEU A 73 -12.32 -15.91 4.30
C LEU A 73 -11.89 -16.07 5.77
N SER A 74 -10.67 -16.60 5.94
CA SER A 74 -10.00 -16.61 7.24
C SER A 74 -9.72 -15.17 7.74
N PRO A 75 -9.54 -14.96 9.06
CA PRO A 75 -9.13 -13.66 9.58
C PRO A 75 -7.83 -13.12 8.93
N THR A 76 -6.88 -14.00 8.64
CA THR A 76 -5.63 -13.64 7.97
C THR A 76 -5.88 -13.17 6.53
N ASP A 77 -6.72 -13.87 5.77
CA ASP A 77 -7.05 -13.47 4.40
C ASP A 77 -7.85 -12.17 4.35
N ARG A 78 -8.77 -11.95 5.30
CA ARG A 78 -9.44 -10.65 5.44
C ARG A 78 -8.45 -9.53 5.75
N LEU A 79 -7.42 -9.78 6.57
CA LEU A 79 -6.39 -8.80 6.86
C LEU A 79 -5.56 -8.48 5.61
N LYS A 80 -5.24 -9.49 4.75
CA LYS A 80 -4.60 -9.25 3.45
C LYS A 80 -5.45 -8.35 2.55
N MET A 81 -6.75 -8.60 2.47
CA MET A 81 -7.69 -7.77 1.72
C MET A 81 -7.69 -6.30 2.21
N GLU A 82 -7.68 -6.10 3.54
CA GLU A 82 -7.62 -4.76 4.12
C GLU A 82 -6.26 -4.06 3.89
N ALA A 83 -5.15 -4.79 3.95
CA ALA A 83 -3.83 -4.26 3.63
C ALA A 83 -3.71 -3.88 2.14
N ALA A 84 -4.16 -4.75 1.25
CA ALA A 84 -4.19 -4.47 -0.18
C ALA A 84 -5.10 -3.28 -0.52
N ARG A 85 -6.23 -3.14 0.17
CA ARG A 85 -7.08 -1.95 0.06
C ARG A 85 -6.35 -0.68 0.45
N SER A 86 -5.60 -0.70 1.56
CA SER A 86 -4.77 0.45 1.97
C SER A 86 -3.70 0.77 0.93
N ILE A 87 -3.04 -0.24 0.34
CA ILE A 87 -2.11 -0.02 -0.78
C ILE A 87 -2.80 0.69 -1.94
N ARG A 88 -3.99 0.26 -2.35
CA ARG A 88 -4.70 0.85 -3.48
C ARG A 88 -5.21 2.26 -3.20
N GLU A 89 -5.81 2.48 -2.03
CA GLU A 89 -6.52 3.72 -1.71
C GLU A 89 -5.59 4.78 -1.09
N ASP A 90 -4.65 4.36 -0.25
CA ASP A 90 -3.81 5.28 0.51
C ASP A 90 -2.45 5.54 -0.17
N PHE A 91 -1.90 4.54 -0.87
CA PHE A 91 -0.59 4.65 -1.51
C PHE A 91 -0.68 4.86 -3.03
N LEU A 92 -1.42 4.02 -3.77
CA LEU A 92 -1.46 4.09 -5.24
C LEU A 92 -2.40 5.17 -5.75
N HIS A 93 -3.52 5.43 -5.06
CA HIS A 93 -4.45 6.48 -5.43
C HIS A 93 -3.89 7.85 -5.07
N GLN A 94 -3.79 8.72 -6.06
CA GLN A 94 -3.28 10.09 -5.93
C GLN A 94 -4.37 11.12 -6.22
N ASN A 95 -4.46 12.16 -5.42
CA ASN A 95 -5.31 13.31 -5.70
C ASN A 95 -4.52 14.36 -6.46
N SER A 96 -4.66 14.38 -7.78
CA SER A 96 -3.95 15.32 -8.67
C SER A 96 -4.34 16.79 -8.50
N PHE A 97 -5.44 17.07 -7.79
CA PHE A 97 -5.90 18.46 -7.51
C PHE A 97 -5.50 18.96 -6.12
N HIS A 98 -4.92 18.08 -5.29
CA HIS A 98 -4.47 18.47 -3.95
C HIS A 98 -3.03 19.01 -4.03
N GLU A 99 -2.80 20.20 -3.45
CA GLU A 99 -1.51 20.90 -3.57
C GLU A 99 -0.29 20.10 -3.08
N VAL A 100 -0.48 19.20 -2.10
CA VAL A 100 0.59 18.36 -1.55
C VAL A 100 0.68 17.01 -2.27
N ASP A 101 -0.46 16.35 -2.53
CA ASP A 101 -0.48 15.00 -3.10
C ASP A 101 -0.20 14.97 -4.61
N THR A 102 -0.29 16.12 -5.30
CA THR A 102 0.05 16.26 -6.71
C THR A 102 1.48 15.85 -7.02
N TYR A 103 2.42 16.14 -6.12
CA TYR A 103 3.84 15.78 -6.23
C TYR A 103 4.31 15.11 -4.94
N THR A 104 4.70 13.85 -5.04
CA THR A 104 5.18 13.06 -3.90
C THR A 104 6.64 12.66 -4.11
N SER A 105 7.52 13.08 -3.19
CA SER A 105 8.94 12.71 -3.24
C SER A 105 9.13 11.21 -3.07
N LEU A 106 10.25 10.67 -3.57
CA LEU A 106 10.60 9.25 -3.36
C LEU A 106 10.78 8.94 -1.86
N LYS A 107 11.30 9.89 -1.08
CA LYS A 107 11.38 9.78 0.38
C LYS A 107 10.01 9.58 1.01
N LYS A 108 9.03 10.38 0.63
CA LYS A 108 7.65 10.27 1.13
C LYS A 108 7.00 8.97 0.69
N GLN A 109 7.18 8.58 -0.58
CA GLN A 109 6.69 7.28 -1.07
C GLN A 109 7.26 6.12 -0.25
N HIS A 110 8.56 6.15 0.07
CA HIS A 110 9.19 5.14 0.92
C HIS A 110 8.57 5.11 2.32
N MET A 111 8.36 6.27 2.94
CA MET A 111 7.72 6.35 4.26
C MET A 111 6.29 5.80 4.24
N MET A 112 5.48 6.16 3.24
CA MET A 112 4.12 5.63 3.07
C MET A 112 4.13 4.11 2.89
N MET A 113 5.02 3.59 2.06
CA MET A 113 5.20 2.15 1.85
C MET A 113 5.57 1.43 3.16
N ARG A 114 6.50 1.98 3.94
CA ARG A 114 6.88 1.43 5.24
C ARG A 114 5.71 1.38 6.23
N LEU A 115 4.92 2.46 6.34
CA LEU A 115 3.78 2.52 7.26
C LEU A 115 2.73 1.45 6.91
N VAL A 116 2.39 1.28 5.63
CA VAL A 116 1.42 0.26 5.20
C VAL A 116 1.95 -1.15 5.47
N ASN A 117 3.20 -1.43 5.11
CA ASN A 117 3.81 -2.74 5.34
C ASN A 117 3.94 -3.05 6.84
N ALA A 118 4.38 -2.08 7.66
CA ALA A 118 4.53 -2.24 9.10
C ALA A 118 3.17 -2.51 9.77
N PHE A 119 2.13 -1.79 9.39
CA PHE A 119 0.78 -2.06 9.90
C PHE A 119 0.34 -3.49 9.60
N TYR A 120 0.54 -3.96 8.36
CA TYR A 120 0.19 -5.32 7.99
C TYR A 120 0.99 -6.36 8.79
N GLU A 121 2.30 -6.24 8.86
CA GLU A 121 3.20 -7.18 9.56
C GLU A 121 2.89 -7.24 11.06
N ARG A 122 2.72 -6.08 11.71
CA ARG A 122 2.34 -6.00 13.13
C ARG A 122 0.95 -6.60 13.38
N SER A 123 0.01 -6.37 12.47
CA SER A 123 -1.34 -6.94 12.56
C SER A 123 -1.36 -8.46 12.37
N VAL A 124 -0.52 -9.02 11.49
CA VAL A 124 -0.35 -10.48 11.33
C VAL A 124 0.19 -11.08 12.64
N ALA A 125 1.22 -10.47 13.22
CA ALA A 125 1.78 -10.93 14.50
C ALA A 125 0.73 -10.90 15.63
N ALA A 126 0.00 -9.79 15.76
CA ALA A 126 -1.05 -9.63 16.76
C ALA A 126 -2.20 -10.64 16.58
N LEU A 127 -2.60 -10.94 15.34
CA LEU A 127 -3.59 -12.02 15.07
C LEU A 127 -3.07 -13.37 15.53
N GLY A 128 -1.79 -13.68 15.30
CA GLY A 128 -1.14 -14.91 15.77
C GLY A 128 -1.15 -15.03 17.30
N GLU A 129 -1.10 -13.92 18.01
CA GLU A 129 -1.21 -13.82 19.47
C GLU A 129 -2.66 -13.79 19.99
N GLY A 130 -3.64 -13.86 19.10
CA GLY A 130 -5.07 -13.93 19.44
C GLY A 130 -5.79 -12.58 19.46
N ALA A 131 -5.22 -11.52 18.90
CA ALA A 131 -5.90 -10.25 18.75
C ALA A 131 -7.13 -10.38 17.83
N SER A 132 -8.15 -9.56 18.09
CA SER A 132 -9.36 -9.54 17.26
C SER A 132 -9.09 -8.77 15.95
N LEU A 133 -9.36 -9.39 14.81
CA LEU A 133 -9.30 -8.74 13.49
C LEU A 133 -10.10 -7.43 13.48
N ARG A 134 -11.32 -7.44 14.05
CA ARG A 134 -12.18 -6.26 14.11
C ARG A 134 -11.49 -5.07 14.81
N LYS A 135 -10.76 -5.34 15.89
CA LYS A 135 -10.01 -4.29 16.60
C LYS A 135 -8.88 -3.75 15.72
N LEU A 136 -8.12 -4.63 15.09
CA LEU A 136 -6.99 -4.24 14.23
C LEU A 136 -7.45 -3.36 13.06
N ILE A 137 -8.49 -3.76 12.33
CA ILE A 137 -8.98 -2.97 11.19
C ILE A 137 -9.68 -1.67 11.58
N SER A 138 -10.08 -1.50 12.83
CA SER A 138 -10.68 -0.27 13.36
C SER A 138 -9.71 0.64 14.11
N MET A 139 -8.41 0.32 14.13
CA MET A 139 -7.42 1.16 14.81
C MET A 139 -7.33 2.56 14.18
N PRO A 140 -7.29 3.62 15.01
CA PRO A 140 -7.19 5.00 14.53
C PRO A 140 -5.95 5.27 13.66
N VAL A 141 -4.83 4.58 13.91
CA VAL A 141 -3.60 4.70 13.13
C VAL A 141 -3.82 4.46 11.63
N ARG A 142 -4.80 3.65 11.23
CA ARG A 142 -5.13 3.45 9.82
C ARG A 142 -5.56 4.74 9.11
N GLU A 143 -6.30 5.60 9.80
CA GLU A 143 -6.67 6.91 9.27
C GLU A 143 -5.44 7.80 9.12
N GLN A 144 -4.51 7.75 10.06
CA GLN A 144 -3.26 8.50 10.00
C GLN A 144 -2.38 8.03 8.84
N ILE A 145 -2.27 6.70 8.64
CA ILE A 145 -1.58 6.12 7.47
C ILE A 145 -2.19 6.65 6.17
N GLY A 146 -3.52 6.59 6.02
CA GLY A 146 -4.21 7.07 4.83
C GLY A 146 -4.06 8.58 4.58
N ARG A 147 -3.91 9.37 5.63
CA ARG A 147 -3.70 10.83 5.55
C ARG A 147 -2.24 11.22 5.36
N PHE A 148 -1.29 10.30 5.52
CA PHE A 148 0.13 10.63 5.42
C PHE A 148 0.51 11.22 4.06
N LYS A 149 -0.17 10.86 2.99
CA LYS A 149 0.02 11.45 1.65
C LYS A 149 -0.19 12.98 1.61
N TYR A 150 -0.93 13.55 2.55
CA TYR A 150 -1.18 15.00 2.65
C TYR A 150 -0.17 15.72 3.57
N VAL A 151 0.76 15.02 4.19
CA VAL A 151 1.80 15.62 5.02
C VAL A 151 2.79 16.37 4.13
N LYS A 152 3.14 17.60 4.50
CA LYS A 152 4.12 18.41 3.78
C LYS A 152 5.53 17.87 3.96
N GLU A 153 6.40 18.10 2.97
CA GLU A 153 7.78 17.57 2.95
C GLU A 153 8.59 17.96 4.20
N GLU A 154 8.37 19.16 4.74
CA GLU A 154 9.07 19.66 5.93
C GLU A 154 8.71 18.90 7.21
N ALA A 155 7.49 18.36 7.29
CA ALA A 155 6.96 17.66 8.46
C ALA A 155 7.11 16.13 8.38
N LEU A 156 7.61 15.56 7.28
CA LEU A 156 7.62 14.12 7.04
C LEU A 156 8.28 13.32 8.15
N ASN A 157 9.45 13.75 8.64
CA ASN A 157 10.17 12.97 9.63
C ASN A 157 9.43 12.91 10.98
N GLU A 158 8.88 14.05 11.42
CA GLU A 158 8.13 14.15 12.67
C GLU A 158 6.84 13.33 12.61
N GLU A 159 6.05 13.51 11.55
CA GLU A 159 4.79 12.79 11.38
C GLU A 159 5.00 11.30 11.15
N PHE A 160 6.09 10.91 10.46
CA PHE A 160 6.42 9.49 10.28
C PHE A 160 6.67 8.79 11.62
N VAL A 161 7.47 9.39 12.49
CA VAL A 161 7.78 8.81 13.83
C VAL A 161 6.49 8.66 14.64
N LYS A 162 5.62 9.66 14.66
CA LYS A 162 4.34 9.59 15.38
C LYS A 162 3.49 8.40 14.92
N VAL A 163 3.34 8.24 13.61
CA VAL A 163 2.47 7.19 13.05
C VAL A 163 3.10 5.81 13.19
N ASP A 164 4.43 5.69 13.10
CA ASP A 164 5.14 4.41 13.24
C ASP A 164 5.18 3.91 14.68
N GLU A 165 5.13 4.80 15.68
CA GLU A 165 5.12 4.44 17.10
C GLU A 165 3.73 4.02 17.62
N GLU A 166 2.63 4.38 16.93
CA GLU A 166 1.27 3.96 17.28
C GLU A 166 0.96 2.52 16.79
#